data_ac161b19d3e043a97de1b1e82ef18dbd
#
_entry.id   ac161b19d3e043a97de1b1e82ef18dbd
#
_cell.length_a   1.000
_cell.length_b   1.000
_cell.length_c   1.000
_cell.angle_alpha   90.00
_cell.angle_beta   90.00
_cell.angle_gamma   90.00
#
_symmetry.space_group_name_H-M   'P 1'
#
loop_
_entity.id
_entity.type
_entity.pdbx_description
1 polymer ?
#
loop_
_entity_poly.entity_id
_entity_poly.type
_entity_poly.pdbx_seq_one_letter_code
_entity_poly.pdbx_strand_id
1 'polypeptide(L)'
;MSSGGLSVPEGTAIPPAVRRSKVMNVHKTIVAAVALAIGGYSVNGLANGPAFGRSQAPAPLEGTWVVSIRPIFCSGPSAGEDVPGVDPIKTHFTFGRGGTLVETNSNPYFGVGSRSSGTGWWERTGRTSYQFATQAFLVAPEAPYLPGIHRIDQTVELRGGDEWSSSGTVKFFETFDLNDAPGLEPYRAGCIRLNGVRMY
;
A
#
# COMPACT_ATOMS: atom_id res chain seq x y z
N MET A 1 55.05 -15.76 33.46
CA MET A 1 53.78 -15.09 33.76
C MET A 1 53.91 -13.65 33.25
N SER A 2 53.37 -13.37 32.05
CA SER A 2 53.46 -12.07 31.40
C SER A 2 52.05 -11.52 31.24
N SER A 3 51.78 -10.44 31.94
CA SER A 3 50.50 -9.72 31.89
C SER A 3 50.49 -8.74 30.74
N GLY A 4 49.77 -9.08 29.66
CA GLY A 4 49.51 -8.17 28.55
C GLY A 4 48.37 -7.25 28.84
N GLY A 5 48.62 -5.97 29.02
CA GLY A 5 47.61 -4.92 29.15
C GLY A 5 46.95 -4.63 27.81
N LEU A 6 45.60 -4.68 27.80
CA LEU A 6 44.77 -4.21 26.69
C LEU A 6 44.58 -2.71 26.83
N SER A 7 45.14 -1.94 25.91
CA SER A 7 44.90 -0.52 25.74
C SER A 7 43.60 -0.31 24.94
N VAL A 8 42.66 0.42 25.55
CA VAL A 8 41.40 0.88 24.93
C VAL A 8 41.70 2.15 24.11
N PRO A 9 41.27 2.25 22.85
CA PRO A 9 41.41 3.51 22.10
C PRO A 9 40.30 4.47 22.53
N GLU A 10 40.74 5.63 23.06
CA GLU A 10 39.94 6.84 23.24
C GLU A 10 39.64 7.50 21.88
N GLY A 11 38.46 8.04 21.75
CA GLY A 11 38.20 9.09 20.77
C GLY A 11 37.21 8.75 19.66
N THR A 12 35.90 8.67 19.99
CA THR A 12 34.86 8.85 18.98
C THR A 12 34.25 10.23 19.15
N ALA A 13 34.63 11.14 18.26
CA ALA A 13 34.09 12.50 18.22
C ALA A 13 32.61 12.47 17.81
N ILE A 14 31.78 13.13 18.60
CA ILE A 14 30.35 13.35 18.34
C ILE A 14 30.23 14.35 17.18
N PRO A 15 29.49 14.04 16.09
CA PRO A 15 29.26 14.99 15.01
C PRO A 15 28.36 16.14 15.46
N PRO A 16 28.56 17.37 14.91
CA PRO A 16 27.85 18.57 15.33
C PRO A 16 26.37 18.53 14.97
N ALA A 17 25.57 19.11 15.85
CA ALA A 17 24.14 19.22 15.80
C ALA A 17 23.60 19.75 14.46
N VAL A 18 22.60 19.05 13.94
CA VAL A 18 21.81 19.41 12.75
C VAL A 18 21.13 20.75 13.00
N ARG A 19 21.41 21.72 12.13
CA ARG A 19 20.77 23.05 12.09
C ARG A 19 19.26 22.89 11.93
N ARG A 20 18.50 23.40 12.88
CA ARG A 20 17.05 23.58 12.79
C ARG A 20 16.73 24.55 11.66
N SER A 21 16.07 24.08 10.63
CA SER A 21 15.45 24.91 9.60
C SER A 21 14.29 25.70 10.21
N LYS A 22 14.34 27.01 9.97
CA LYS A 22 13.38 28.00 10.40
C LYS A 22 12.08 27.81 9.59
N VAL A 23 11.03 27.32 10.23
CA VAL A 23 9.68 27.22 9.65
C VAL A 23 9.16 28.63 9.38
N MET A 24 9.05 28.98 8.13
CA MET A 24 8.42 30.23 7.67
C MET A 24 6.90 30.00 7.61
N ASN A 25 6.18 30.56 8.60
CA ASN A 25 4.73 30.67 8.57
C ASN A 25 4.29 31.62 7.46
N VAL A 26 3.73 31.08 6.39
CA VAL A 26 3.01 31.88 5.38
C VAL A 26 1.52 31.61 5.56
N HIS A 27 0.88 32.45 6.38
CA HIS A 27 -0.58 32.56 6.40
C HIS A 27 -1.02 33.31 5.14
N LYS A 28 -1.55 32.59 4.14
CA LYS A 28 -2.33 33.21 3.05
C LYS A 28 -3.81 33.01 3.34
N THR A 29 -4.42 34.06 3.86
CA THR A 29 -5.87 34.20 3.97
C THR A 29 -6.45 34.39 2.56
N ILE A 30 -7.14 33.37 2.03
CA ILE A 30 -7.94 33.51 0.81
C ILE A 30 -9.37 33.79 1.27
N VAL A 31 -9.80 35.05 1.10
CA VAL A 31 -11.20 35.45 1.21
C VAL A 31 -11.86 35.16 -0.12
N ALA A 32 -12.66 34.10 -0.18
CA ALA A 32 -13.51 33.79 -1.32
C ALA A 32 -14.86 34.52 -1.16
N ALA A 33 -15.11 35.52 -1.97
CA ALA A 33 -16.42 36.18 -2.08
C ALA A 33 -17.40 35.23 -2.79
N VAL A 34 -18.42 34.77 -2.07
CA VAL A 34 -19.55 34.04 -2.65
C VAL A 34 -20.57 35.03 -3.16
N ALA A 35 -20.68 35.22 -4.46
CA ALA A 35 -21.78 35.97 -5.09
C ALA A 35 -23.01 35.05 -5.14
N LEU A 36 -24.06 35.38 -4.38
CA LEU A 36 -25.37 34.77 -4.50
C LEU A 36 -26.07 35.34 -5.74
N ALA A 37 -26.13 34.57 -6.81
CA ALA A 37 -27.03 34.80 -7.94
C ALA A 37 -28.37 34.08 -7.65
N ILE A 38 -29.36 34.83 -7.20
CA ILE A 38 -30.75 34.33 -7.09
C ILE A 38 -31.36 34.39 -8.49
N GLY A 39 -31.21 33.29 -9.23
CA GLY A 39 -31.90 33.06 -10.50
C GLY A 39 -33.16 32.21 -10.22
N GLY A 40 -34.35 32.81 -10.50
CA GLY A 40 -35.61 32.13 -10.37
C GLY A 40 -35.72 30.92 -11.30
N TYR A 41 -35.93 29.75 -10.73
CA TYR A 41 -36.26 28.52 -11.47
C TYR A 41 -37.78 28.26 -11.40
N SER A 42 -38.38 28.30 -12.55
CA SER A 42 -39.78 27.87 -12.74
C SER A 42 -39.93 26.39 -12.38
N VAL A 43 -40.77 26.10 -11.43
CA VAL A 43 -41.16 24.74 -11.03
C VAL A 43 -42.15 24.16 -12.04
N ASN A 44 -41.60 23.59 -13.12
CA ASN A 44 -42.41 22.73 -14.01
C ASN A 44 -41.55 21.47 -14.29
N GLY A 45 -41.88 20.38 -13.61
CA GLY A 45 -41.19 19.11 -13.83
C GLY A 45 -41.40 18.15 -12.67
N LEU A 46 -42.68 17.83 -12.38
CA LEU A 46 -43.02 16.67 -11.58
C LEU A 46 -42.58 15.39 -12.29
N ALA A 47 -42.01 14.48 -11.53
CA ALA A 47 -41.82 13.06 -11.83
C ALA A 47 -40.55 12.66 -12.64
N ASN A 48 -39.38 13.03 -12.14
CA ASN A 48 -38.25 12.12 -12.19
C ASN A 48 -37.57 12.21 -10.83
N GLY A 49 -38.11 11.52 -9.85
CA GLY A 49 -37.39 11.21 -8.62
C GLY A 49 -36.04 10.61 -9.02
N PRO A 50 -34.96 10.89 -8.27
CA PRO A 50 -33.67 10.24 -8.54
C PRO A 50 -33.99 8.75 -8.61
N ALA A 51 -33.73 8.14 -9.76
CA ALA A 51 -33.78 6.71 -9.91
C ALA A 51 -32.80 6.17 -8.86
N PHE A 52 -33.35 5.78 -7.70
CA PHE A 52 -32.59 5.09 -6.66
C PHE A 52 -31.87 3.98 -7.36
N GLY A 53 -30.54 4.14 -7.42
CA GLY A 53 -29.64 3.52 -8.34
C GLY A 53 -30.03 2.07 -8.57
N ARG A 54 -30.13 1.69 -9.84
CA ARG A 54 -30.05 0.30 -10.22
C ARG A 54 -28.88 -0.25 -9.41
N SER A 55 -29.17 -1.20 -8.51
CA SER A 55 -28.15 -1.94 -7.79
C SER A 55 -27.19 -2.47 -8.86
N GLN A 56 -26.09 -1.75 -9.07
CA GLN A 56 -25.09 -2.22 -10.00
C GLN A 56 -24.64 -3.57 -9.46
N ALA A 57 -24.75 -4.62 -10.28
CA ALA A 57 -24.24 -5.91 -9.90
C ALA A 57 -22.78 -5.73 -9.43
N PRO A 58 -22.39 -6.36 -8.31
CA PRO A 58 -21.02 -6.24 -7.81
C PRO A 58 -20.01 -6.49 -8.92
N ALA A 59 -18.96 -5.68 -8.99
CA ALA A 59 -17.85 -5.99 -9.91
C ALA A 59 -17.28 -7.36 -9.53
N PRO A 60 -16.91 -8.21 -10.50
CA PRO A 60 -16.45 -9.58 -10.21
C PRO A 60 -15.32 -9.67 -9.18
N LEU A 61 -14.49 -8.62 -9.01
CA LEU A 61 -13.43 -8.60 -8.00
C LEU A 61 -13.92 -8.14 -6.61
N GLU A 62 -15.07 -7.45 -6.50
CA GLU A 62 -15.62 -7.04 -5.20
C GLU A 62 -15.83 -8.25 -4.28
N GLY A 63 -15.54 -8.08 -2.98
CA GLY A 63 -15.69 -9.11 -1.95
C GLY A 63 -14.41 -9.41 -1.21
N THR A 64 -14.46 -10.43 -0.35
CA THR A 64 -13.32 -10.87 0.47
C THR A 64 -12.68 -12.12 -0.12
N TRP A 65 -11.36 -12.15 -0.04
CA TRP A 65 -10.54 -13.18 -0.65
C TRP A 65 -9.47 -13.68 0.32
N VAL A 66 -9.28 -14.99 0.39
CA VAL A 66 -8.09 -15.60 1.01
C VAL A 66 -6.99 -15.57 -0.03
N VAL A 67 -5.87 -14.94 0.30
CA VAL A 67 -4.80 -14.68 -0.65
C VAL A 67 -3.51 -15.35 -0.18
N SER A 68 -2.81 -15.98 -1.12
CA SER A 68 -1.48 -16.55 -0.93
C SER A 68 -0.47 -15.67 -1.66
N ILE A 69 0.51 -15.15 -0.95
CA ILE A 69 1.60 -14.31 -1.48
C ILE A 69 2.87 -15.15 -1.57
N ARG A 70 3.52 -15.12 -2.74
CA ARG A 70 4.82 -15.77 -2.98
C ARG A 70 5.82 -14.78 -3.53
N PRO A 71 7.02 -14.67 -2.95
CA PRO A 71 8.14 -14.00 -3.60
C PRO A 71 8.52 -14.73 -4.89
N ILE A 72 8.82 -13.96 -5.93
CA ILE A 72 9.28 -14.47 -7.22
C ILE A 72 10.56 -13.73 -7.64
N PHE A 73 11.35 -14.32 -8.51
CA PHE A 73 12.48 -13.63 -9.11
C PHE A 73 12.00 -12.52 -10.04
N CYS A 74 12.55 -11.31 -9.87
CA CYS A 74 12.18 -10.15 -10.70
C CYS A 74 12.80 -10.20 -12.11
N SER A 75 13.95 -10.84 -12.27
CA SER A 75 14.75 -10.81 -13.49
C SER A 75 15.64 -12.06 -13.61
N GLY A 76 16.33 -12.18 -14.74
CA GLY A 76 17.21 -13.31 -15.02
C GLY A 76 16.49 -14.51 -15.63
N PRO A 77 17.17 -15.65 -15.79
CA PRO A 77 16.60 -16.87 -16.39
C PRO A 77 15.38 -17.40 -15.66
N SER A 78 15.30 -17.24 -14.35
CA SER A 78 14.19 -17.66 -13.49
C SER A 78 13.16 -16.57 -13.22
N ALA A 79 13.15 -15.49 -14.00
CA ALA A 79 12.17 -14.42 -13.81
C ALA A 79 10.73 -14.94 -13.78
N GLY A 80 9.99 -14.61 -12.73
CA GLY A 80 8.64 -15.05 -12.49
C GLY A 80 8.52 -16.42 -11.80
N GLU A 81 9.59 -17.17 -11.60
CA GLU A 81 9.58 -18.40 -10.81
C GLU A 81 9.56 -18.08 -9.30
N ASP A 82 8.98 -18.97 -8.51
CA ASP A 82 8.93 -18.84 -7.05
C ASP A 82 10.34 -18.90 -6.46
N VAL A 83 10.63 -18.06 -5.47
CA VAL A 83 11.87 -18.15 -4.70
C VAL A 83 11.82 -19.41 -3.85
N PRO A 84 12.79 -20.35 -4.02
CA PRO A 84 12.76 -21.62 -3.32
C PRO A 84 12.98 -21.44 -1.81
N GLY A 85 12.35 -22.32 -1.01
CA GLY A 85 12.51 -22.34 0.44
C GLY A 85 11.75 -21.24 1.18
N VAL A 86 10.89 -20.46 0.50
CA VAL A 86 10.04 -19.46 1.12
C VAL A 86 8.59 -19.95 1.11
N ASP A 87 8.02 -20.15 2.28
CA ASP A 87 6.63 -20.52 2.42
C ASP A 87 5.68 -19.38 2.00
N PRO A 88 4.51 -19.72 1.42
CA PRO A 88 3.53 -18.70 1.07
C PRO A 88 2.99 -17.97 2.30
N ILE A 89 2.96 -16.66 2.23
CA ILE A 89 2.33 -15.82 3.24
C ILE A 89 0.82 -15.81 2.98
N LYS A 90 0.01 -16.02 4.02
CA LYS A 90 -1.45 -15.95 3.92
C LYS A 90 -1.95 -14.59 4.39
N THR A 91 -2.98 -14.09 3.71
CA THR A 91 -3.58 -12.80 3.99
C THR A 91 -5.05 -12.78 3.54
N HIS A 92 -5.82 -11.81 3.99
CA HIS A 92 -7.15 -11.54 3.46
C HIS A 92 -7.15 -10.17 2.77
N PHE A 93 -7.74 -10.14 1.58
CA PHE A 93 -7.99 -8.92 0.85
C PHE A 93 -9.49 -8.71 0.73
N THR A 94 -9.95 -7.52 1.05
CA THR A 94 -11.35 -7.11 0.84
C THR A 94 -11.38 -5.96 -0.15
N PHE A 95 -11.89 -6.26 -1.35
CA PHE A 95 -12.13 -5.28 -2.41
C PHE A 95 -13.52 -4.69 -2.20
N GLY A 96 -13.57 -3.47 -1.69
CA GLY A 96 -14.81 -2.75 -1.40
C GLY A 96 -15.36 -2.06 -2.64
N ARG A 97 -16.70 -1.87 -2.65
CA ARG A 97 -17.37 -1.06 -3.67
C ARG A 97 -16.77 0.35 -3.73
N GLY A 98 -16.60 0.89 -4.94
CA GLY A 98 -16.04 2.22 -5.12
C GLY A 98 -14.52 2.26 -5.16
N GLY A 99 -13.86 1.09 -5.28
CA GLY A 99 -12.42 1.04 -5.51
C GLY A 99 -11.56 1.04 -4.25
N THR A 100 -12.14 0.84 -3.07
CA THR A 100 -11.38 0.72 -1.82
C THR A 100 -10.85 -0.70 -1.62
N LEU A 101 -9.67 -0.82 -0.99
CA LEU A 101 -9.04 -2.09 -0.65
C LEU A 101 -8.56 -2.08 0.79
N VAL A 102 -8.83 -3.17 1.50
CA VAL A 102 -8.27 -3.45 2.83
C VAL A 102 -7.57 -4.79 2.80
N GLU A 103 -6.39 -4.85 3.40
CA GLU A 103 -5.57 -6.05 3.52
C GLU A 103 -5.25 -6.32 4.99
N THR A 104 -5.43 -7.56 5.43
CA THR A 104 -4.92 -8.04 6.72
C THR A 104 -3.87 -9.10 6.45
N ASN A 105 -2.65 -8.88 6.94
CA ASN A 105 -1.50 -9.71 6.63
C ASN A 105 -0.98 -10.43 7.87
N SER A 106 -0.76 -11.73 7.75
CA SER A 106 -0.17 -12.58 8.80
C SER A 106 1.31 -12.88 8.55
N ASN A 107 2.03 -11.97 7.85
CA ASN A 107 3.44 -12.17 7.53
C ASN A 107 4.29 -12.25 8.81
N PRO A 108 4.89 -13.40 9.13
CA PRO A 108 5.67 -13.57 10.35
C PRO A 108 7.00 -12.80 10.33
N TYR A 109 7.48 -12.39 9.15
CA TYR A 109 8.76 -11.70 9.00
C TYR A 109 8.76 -10.26 9.51
N PHE A 110 7.61 -9.67 9.80
CA PHE A 110 7.56 -8.31 10.35
C PHE A 110 7.54 -8.26 11.89
N GLY A 111 7.33 -9.40 12.56
CA GLY A 111 7.06 -9.44 13.99
C GLY A 111 5.59 -9.11 14.34
N VAL A 112 5.16 -9.52 15.51
CA VAL A 112 3.77 -9.33 15.98
C VAL A 112 3.52 -7.85 16.26
N GLY A 113 2.49 -7.28 15.62
CA GLY A 113 2.07 -5.89 15.85
C GLY A 113 2.97 -4.83 15.21
N SER A 114 4.03 -5.22 14.50
CA SER A 114 4.94 -4.27 13.86
C SER A 114 4.46 -3.76 12.49
N ARG A 115 3.43 -4.38 11.91
CA ARG A 115 2.80 -3.96 10.66
C ARG A 115 1.31 -3.70 10.85
N SER A 116 0.84 -2.55 10.39
CA SER A 116 -0.60 -2.26 10.33
C SER A 116 -1.32 -3.10 9.28
N SER A 117 -2.67 -3.10 9.33
CA SER A 117 -3.44 -3.49 8.15
C SER A 117 -3.10 -2.60 6.97
N GLY A 118 -3.13 -3.17 5.77
CA GLY A 118 -2.96 -2.43 4.53
C GLY A 118 -4.27 -1.77 4.11
N THR A 119 -4.18 -0.56 3.60
CA THR A 119 -5.29 0.15 2.96
C THR A 119 -4.86 0.62 1.58
N GLY A 120 -5.82 0.73 0.66
CA GLY A 120 -5.48 1.12 -0.69
C GLY A 120 -6.67 1.25 -1.61
N TRP A 121 -6.39 1.15 -2.88
CA TRP A 121 -7.36 1.29 -3.94
C TRP A 121 -7.23 0.17 -4.97
N TRP A 122 -8.30 -0.07 -5.71
CA TRP A 122 -8.32 -0.94 -6.88
C TRP A 122 -9.20 -0.35 -7.96
N GLU A 123 -8.91 -0.70 -9.20
CA GLU A 123 -9.73 -0.34 -10.34
C GLU A 123 -9.71 -1.43 -11.41
N ARG A 124 -10.75 -1.43 -12.24
CA ARG A 124 -10.88 -2.32 -13.38
C ARG A 124 -10.17 -1.72 -14.59
N THR A 125 -9.25 -2.49 -15.18
CA THR A 125 -8.47 -2.08 -16.36
C THR A 125 -8.90 -2.78 -17.64
N GLY A 126 -9.65 -3.90 -17.50
CA GLY A 126 -10.15 -4.69 -18.64
C GLY A 126 -11.38 -5.52 -18.29
N ARG A 127 -11.73 -6.45 -19.16
CA ARG A 127 -12.89 -7.32 -18.93
C ARG A 127 -12.72 -8.19 -17.69
N THR A 128 -11.55 -8.78 -17.53
CA THR A 128 -11.15 -9.65 -16.42
C THR A 128 -9.92 -9.12 -15.67
N SER A 129 -9.39 -7.99 -16.13
CA SER A 129 -8.15 -7.41 -15.64
C SER A 129 -8.43 -6.26 -14.68
N TYR A 130 -7.64 -6.17 -13.62
CA TYR A 130 -7.71 -5.13 -12.60
C TYR A 130 -6.29 -4.73 -12.19
N GLN A 131 -6.18 -3.58 -11.53
CA GLN A 131 -4.96 -3.20 -10.81
C GLN A 131 -5.31 -2.73 -9.42
N PHE A 132 -4.38 -2.89 -8.50
CA PHE A 132 -4.51 -2.34 -7.17
C PHE A 132 -3.16 -1.93 -6.57
N ALA A 133 -3.22 -1.00 -5.63
CA ALA A 133 -2.14 -0.69 -4.73
C ALA A 133 -2.63 -0.69 -3.28
N THR A 134 -1.81 -1.21 -2.37
CA THR A 134 -2.05 -1.15 -0.93
C THR A 134 -0.80 -0.69 -0.19
N GLN A 135 -1.00 0.02 0.91
CA GLN A 135 0.06 0.52 1.79
C GLN A 135 -0.25 0.13 3.23
N ALA A 136 0.79 -0.22 3.96
CA ALA A 136 0.75 -0.48 5.39
C ALA A 136 1.93 0.21 6.07
N PHE A 137 1.76 0.56 7.34
CA PHE A 137 2.85 1.10 8.14
C PHE A 137 3.64 -0.03 8.81
N LEU A 138 4.96 0.09 8.76
CA LEU A 138 5.89 -0.68 9.59
C LEU A 138 6.35 0.23 10.74
N VAL A 139 5.93 -0.07 11.97
CA VAL A 139 6.18 0.81 13.12
C VAL A 139 7.46 0.41 13.86
N ALA A 140 7.63 -0.88 14.11
CA ALA A 140 8.80 -1.41 14.81
C ALA A 140 9.17 -2.78 14.22
N PRO A 141 9.50 -2.86 12.93
CA PRO A 141 9.80 -4.14 12.29
C PRO A 141 11.11 -4.69 12.79
N GLU A 142 11.24 -6.02 12.73
CA GLU A 142 12.52 -6.69 12.96
C GLU A 142 13.43 -6.53 11.75
N ALA A 143 14.74 -6.56 11.97
CA ALA A 143 15.72 -6.52 10.88
C ALA A 143 15.44 -7.66 9.87
N PRO A 144 15.62 -7.43 8.58
CA PRO A 144 16.28 -6.29 7.93
C PRO A 144 15.34 -5.14 7.51
N TYR A 145 14.15 -5.04 8.06
CA TYR A 145 13.19 -4.00 7.70
C TYR A 145 13.39 -2.75 8.57
N LEU A 146 13.08 -1.58 7.99
CA LEU A 146 13.11 -0.29 8.65
C LEU A 146 11.68 0.24 8.85
N PRO A 147 11.45 1.08 9.89
CA PRO A 147 10.16 1.76 10.06
C PRO A 147 9.80 2.60 8.83
N GLY A 148 8.51 2.62 8.46
CA GLY A 148 8.05 3.39 7.32
C GLY A 148 6.87 2.75 6.60
N ILE A 149 6.84 2.83 5.27
CA ILE A 149 5.76 2.31 4.44
C ILE A 149 6.19 1.04 3.70
N HIS A 150 5.33 0.03 3.80
CA HIS A 150 5.32 -1.16 2.96
C HIS A 150 4.21 -1.01 1.93
N ARG A 151 4.56 -1.02 0.64
CA ARG A 151 3.63 -0.86 -0.49
C ARG A 151 3.64 -2.08 -1.40
N ILE A 152 2.45 -2.48 -1.84
CA ILE A 152 2.25 -3.55 -2.83
C ILE A 152 1.50 -2.95 -4.02
N ASP A 153 2.05 -3.11 -5.23
CA ASP A 153 1.42 -2.72 -6.50
C ASP A 153 1.24 -3.99 -7.35
N GLN A 154 0.00 -4.23 -7.85
CA GLN A 154 -0.33 -5.48 -8.54
C GLN A 154 -1.20 -5.25 -9.78
N THR A 155 -0.96 -6.09 -10.80
CA THR A 155 -1.90 -6.31 -11.91
C THR A 155 -2.56 -7.67 -11.72
N VAL A 156 -3.88 -7.71 -11.79
CA VAL A 156 -4.72 -8.86 -11.46
C VAL A 156 -5.42 -9.38 -12.69
N GLU A 157 -5.45 -10.70 -12.85
CA GLU A 157 -6.30 -11.41 -13.81
C GLU A 157 -7.27 -12.34 -13.07
N LEU A 158 -8.57 -12.05 -13.22
CA LEU A 158 -9.64 -12.85 -12.66
C LEU A 158 -9.87 -14.12 -13.50
N ARG A 159 -9.89 -15.26 -12.84
CA ARG A 159 -10.11 -16.59 -13.44
C ARG A 159 -11.45 -17.14 -12.97
N GLY A 160 -12.46 -17.04 -13.83
CA GLY A 160 -13.82 -17.35 -13.40
C GLY A 160 -14.36 -16.35 -12.39
N GLY A 161 -15.25 -16.78 -11.48
CA GLY A 161 -15.86 -15.93 -10.46
C GLY A 161 -15.12 -15.90 -9.13
N ASP A 162 -14.32 -16.93 -8.86
CA ASP A 162 -13.89 -17.29 -7.50
C ASP A 162 -12.37 -17.43 -7.33
N GLU A 163 -11.62 -17.20 -8.40
CA GLU A 163 -10.15 -17.23 -8.37
C GLU A 163 -9.57 -16.06 -9.15
N TRP A 164 -8.44 -15.56 -8.68
CA TRP A 164 -7.63 -14.62 -9.42
C TRP A 164 -6.14 -14.86 -9.17
N SER A 165 -5.33 -14.41 -10.12
CA SER A 165 -3.88 -14.35 -9.97
C SER A 165 -3.38 -12.95 -10.27
N SER A 166 -2.28 -12.58 -9.65
CA SER A 166 -1.61 -11.30 -9.94
C SER A 166 -0.11 -11.44 -9.90
N SER A 167 0.55 -10.49 -10.51
CA SER A 167 1.99 -10.28 -10.39
C SER A 167 2.28 -8.79 -10.25
N GLY A 168 3.33 -8.45 -9.53
CA GLY A 168 3.72 -7.07 -9.31
C GLY A 168 4.86 -6.93 -8.33
N THR A 169 4.92 -5.78 -7.69
CA THR A 169 6.04 -5.41 -6.84
C THR A 169 5.63 -5.20 -5.39
N VAL A 170 6.57 -5.46 -4.50
CA VAL A 170 6.56 -5.02 -3.11
C VAL A 170 7.71 -4.03 -2.93
N LYS A 171 7.45 -2.92 -2.24
CA LYS A 171 8.39 -1.83 -2.02
C LYS A 171 8.37 -1.40 -0.56
N PHE A 172 9.53 -1.00 -0.05
CA PHE A 172 9.71 -0.55 1.32
C PHE A 172 10.37 0.84 1.30
N PHE A 173 9.77 1.78 2.01
CA PHE A 173 10.21 3.18 2.08
C PHE A 173 10.46 3.56 3.53
N GLU A 174 11.57 4.24 3.79
CA GLU A 174 11.91 4.79 5.11
C GLU A 174 11.23 6.16 5.31
N THR A 175 9.90 6.18 5.17
CA THR A 175 9.04 7.33 5.40
C THR A 175 7.65 6.87 5.78
N PHE A 176 6.91 7.69 6.51
CA PHE A 176 5.49 7.48 6.82
C PHE A 176 4.56 8.32 5.92
N ASP A 177 5.10 9.12 5.02
CA ASP A 177 4.33 9.88 4.04
C ASP A 177 5.02 9.88 2.67
N LEU A 178 4.43 9.19 1.69
CA LEU A 178 4.92 9.17 0.32
C LEU A 178 4.58 10.45 -0.47
N ASN A 179 3.68 11.29 0.04
CA ASN A 179 3.34 12.55 -0.62
C ASN A 179 4.39 13.63 -0.36
N ASP A 180 5.08 13.57 0.78
CA ASP A 180 6.14 14.51 1.14
C ASP A 180 7.43 14.33 0.33
N ALA A 181 7.57 13.19 -0.33
CA ALA A 181 8.79 12.84 -1.06
C ALA A 181 8.46 12.26 -2.46
N PRO A 182 7.91 13.05 -3.39
CA PRO A 182 7.68 12.60 -4.75
C PRO A 182 9.01 12.19 -5.40
N GLY A 183 9.05 10.96 -5.91
CA GLY A 183 10.27 10.39 -6.50
C GLY A 183 11.20 9.70 -5.49
N LEU A 184 10.76 9.47 -4.25
CA LEU A 184 11.52 8.69 -3.29
C LEU A 184 11.70 7.25 -3.79
N GLU A 185 12.94 6.82 -3.90
CA GLU A 185 13.26 5.44 -4.23
C GLU A 185 13.09 4.53 -3.01
N PRO A 186 12.54 3.32 -3.18
CA PRO A 186 12.44 2.36 -2.09
C PRO A 186 13.84 1.90 -1.68
N TYR A 187 14.11 1.79 -0.37
CA TYR A 187 15.36 1.21 0.12
C TYR A 187 15.43 -0.31 -0.14
N ARG A 188 14.27 -0.93 -0.36
CA ARG A 188 14.14 -2.34 -0.72
C ARG A 188 12.94 -2.54 -1.62
N ALA A 189 13.09 -3.39 -2.65
CA ALA A 189 12.01 -3.81 -3.52
C ALA A 189 12.15 -5.29 -3.90
N GLY A 190 11.04 -5.90 -4.31
CA GLY A 190 10.99 -7.27 -4.78
C GLY A 190 9.79 -7.51 -5.66
N CYS A 191 9.73 -8.68 -6.28
CA CYS A 191 8.59 -9.14 -7.07
C CYS A 191 7.83 -10.19 -6.30
N ILE A 192 6.50 -10.15 -6.41
CA ILE A 192 5.61 -11.10 -5.77
C ILE A 192 4.50 -11.52 -6.72
N ARG A 193 4.06 -12.75 -6.54
CA ARG A 193 2.85 -13.30 -7.14
C ARG A 193 1.81 -13.53 -6.06
N LEU A 194 0.56 -13.15 -6.34
CA LEU A 194 -0.57 -13.43 -5.46
C LEU A 194 -1.57 -14.32 -6.17
N ASN A 195 -2.18 -15.22 -5.40
CA ASN A 195 -3.33 -16.01 -5.84
C ASN A 195 -4.43 -15.86 -4.80
N GLY A 196 -5.60 -15.45 -5.23
CA GLY A 196 -6.77 -15.26 -4.39
C GLY A 196 -7.86 -16.27 -4.70
N VAL A 197 -8.49 -16.78 -3.65
CA VAL A 197 -9.70 -17.62 -3.70
C VAL A 197 -10.78 -16.90 -2.91
N ARG A 198 -11.99 -16.83 -3.48
CA ARG A 198 -13.12 -16.12 -2.87
C ARG A 198 -13.51 -16.74 -1.54
N MET A 199 -13.78 -15.90 -0.57
CA MET A 199 -14.32 -16.29 0.73
C MET A 199 -15.85 -16.17 0.70
N TYR A 200 -16.57 -17.23 1.07
CA TYR A 200 -18.03 -17.29 1.15
C TYR A 200 -18.53 -17.23 2.59
#